data_97a725bc40409ba249dd3eade825dc17
#
_entry.id   97a725bc40409ba249dd3eade825dc17
#
_cell.length_a   1.000
_cell.length_b   1.000
_cell.length_c   1.000
_cell.angle_alpha   90.00
_cell.angle_beta   90.00
_cell.angle_gamma   90.00
#
_symmetry.space_group_name_H-M   'P 1'
#
loop_
_entity.id
_entity.type
_entity.pdbx_description
1 polymer ?
#
loop_
_entity_poly.entity_id
_entity_poly.type
_entity_poly.pdbx_seq_one_letter_code
_entity_poly.pdbx_strand_id
1 'polypeptide(L)'
;MVSCNTATAEGVNTMRETLDIPIIGIEPAIKPAAAATQTGVVGVIATTRTITSERYLRLVREFSGTKVKVVSVPCPGLMECVESGEWDSFRTQKLIEKYLHPIKRAGADKLVLGCTHYPFLSSALKRELGGGTELIDPSAAVARELKHQLLKRDLLSDCAKGREVFYISGDAEKHRAVIDVFGALRKRLICVPILLRRIQLFLDAFRPANHPIERI
;
A
#
# COMPACT_ATOMS: atom_id res chain seq x y z
N MET A 1 6.24 9.42 2.80
CA MET A 1 5.24 8.35 2.99
C MET A 1 5.72 7.06 2.35
N VAL A 2 5.56 5.92 3.02
CA VAL A 2 5.89 4.58 2.50
C VAL A 2 4.58 3.89 2.11
N SER A 3 4.22 3.97 0.83
CA SER A 3 2.95 3.45 0.29
C SER A 3 3.08 1.98 -0.13
N CYS A 4 3.59 1.13 0.76
CA CYS A 4 3.72 -0.31 0.56
C CYS A 4 3.69 -1.01 1.91
N ASN A 5 2.74 -1.94 2.10
CA ASN A 5 2.62 -2.69 3.38
C ASN A 5 3.88 -3.51 3.65
N THR A 6 4.43 -4.16 2.61
CA THR A 6 5.67 -4.94 2.72
C THR A 6 6.86 -4.06 3.12
N ALA A 7 7.08 -2.94 2.42
CA ALA A 7 8.17 -2.02 2.73
C ALA A 7 8.01 -1.36 4.11
N THR A 8 6.78 -1.05 4.51
CA THR A 8 6.49 -0.56 5.87
C THR A 8 6.84 -1.60 6.93
N ALA A 9 6.47 -2.86 6.71
CA ALA A 9 6.75 -3.92 7.66
C ALA A 9 8.26 -4.15 7.87
N GLU A 10 9.04 -4.06 6.81
CA GLU A 10 10.47 -4.36 6.82
C GLU A 10 11.35 -3.16 7.24
N GLY A 11 11.01 -1.93 6.82
CA GLY A 11 11.95 -0.81 6.87
C GLY A 11 11.49 0.44 7.61
N VAL A 12 10.22 0.57 8.02
CA VAL A 12 9.71 1.84 8.57
C VAL A 12 10.42 2.27 9.86
N ASN A 13 10.81 1.32 10.70
CA ASN A 13 11.50 1.63 11.95
C ASN A 13 12.92 2.16 11.67
N THR A 14 13.68 1.47 10.82
CA THR A 14 15.01 1.94 10.40
C THR A 14 14.95 3.32 9.74
N MET A 15 13.95 3.57 8.88
CA MET A 15 13.75 4.91 8.29
C MET A 15 13.48 5.97 9.35
N ARG A 16 12.71 5.66 10.40
CA ARG A 16 12.41 6.60 11.50
C ARG A 16 13.63 6.87 12.40
N GLU A 17 14.53 5.92 12.50
CA GLU A 17 15.77 6.04 13.28
C GLU A 17 16.86 6.80 12.52
N THR A 18 16.83 6.74 11.19
CA THR A 18 17.92 7.29 10.34
C THR A 18 17.58 8.59 9.63
N LEU A 19 16.31 8.98 9.56
CA LEU A 19 15.86 10.17 8.82
C LEU A 19 15.14 11.15 9.73
N ASP A 20 15.59 12.40 9.74
CA ASP A 20 14.99 13.51 10.48
C ASP A 20 13.70 14.06 9.85
N ILE A 21 12.94 13.22 9.16
CA ILE A 21 11.68 13.59 8.57
C ILE A 21 10.56 12.66 9.05
N PRO A 22 9.30 13.13 9.11
CA PRO A 22 8.19 12.28 9.48
C PRO A 22 8.00 11.13 8.49
N ILE A 23 8.04 9.88 8.97
CA ILE A 23 7.82 8.69 8.15
C ILE A 23 6.44 8.13 8.43
N ILE A 24 5.57 8.21 7.44
CA ILE A 24 4.22 7.64 7.46
C ILE A 24 4.25 6.33 6.69
N GLY A 25 3.94 5.22 7.36
CA GLY A 25 3.80 3.90 6.75
C GLY A 25 2.33 3.54 6.57
N ILE A 26 2.05 2.59 5.68
CA ILE A 26 0.74 1.98 5.51
C ILE A 26 0.72 0.60 6.17
N GLU A 27 -0.38 0.28 6.84
CA GLU A 27 -0.64 -1.03 7.44
C GLU A 27 -1.99 -1.57 6.97
N PRO A 28 -2.17 -2.89 6.93
CA PRO A 28 -3.49 -3.48 6.71
C PRO A 28 -4.50 -2.98 7.73
N ALA A 29 -5.67 -2.55 7.26
CA ALA A 29 -6.70 -1.90 8.07
C ALA A 29 -7.49 -2.89 8.96
N ILE A 30 -6.79 -3.76 9.70
CA ILE A 30 -7.42 -4.78 10.57
C ILE A 30 -8.21 -4.14 11.70
N LYS A 31 -7.67 -3.12 12.36
CA LYS A 31 -8.35 -2.41 13.45
C LYS A 31 -9.73 -1.88 13.05
N PRO A 32 -9.90 -1.05 12.01
CA PRO A 32 -11.22 -0.57 11.62
C PRO A 32 -12.12 -1.70 11.10
N ALA A 33 -11.59 -2.72 10.43
CA ALA A 33 -12.35 -3.87 9.99
C ALA A 33 -12.90 -4.69 11.18
N ALA A 34 -12.08 -4.93 12.20
CA ALA A 34 -12.47 -5.63 13.42
C ALA A 34 -13.53 -4.86 14.21
N ALA A 35 -13.47 -3.53 14.20
CA ALA A 35 -14.49 -2.69 14.86
C ALA A 35 -15.83 -2.64 14.09
N ALA A 36 -15.81 -2.85 12.78
CA ALA A 36 -16.98 -2.72 11.90
C ALA A 36 -17.62 -4.06 11.51
N THR A 37 -16.97 -5.20 11.76
CA THR A 37 -17.53 -6.51 11.40
C THR A 37 -18.78 -6.82 12.21
N GLN A 38 -19.79 -7.37 11.54
CA GLN A 38 -21.04 -7.86 12.16
C GLN A 38 -21.02 -9.37 12.37
N THR A 39 -20.31 -10.10 11.48
CA THR A 39 -20.19 -11.56 11.59
C THR A 39 -19.08 -11.99 12.57
N GLY A 40 -18.24 -11.04 13.00
CA GLY A 40 -17.05 -11.35 13.76
C GLY A 40 -15.93 -11.97 12.92
N VAL A 41 -16.04 -11.97 11.58
CA VAL A 41 -15.02 -12.53 10.69
C VAL A 41 -14.51 -11.49 9.71
N VAL A 42 -13.20 -11.26 9.72
CA VAL A 42 -12.49 -10.34 8.85
C VAL A 42 -11.54 -11.10 7.95
N GLY A 43 -11.71 -10.99 6.63
CA GLY A 43 -10.75 -11.46 5.64
C GLY A 43 -9.62 -10.45 5.43
N VAL A 44 -8.41 -10.92 5.19
CA VAL A 44 -7.27 -10.10 4.78
C VAL A 44 -6.57 -10.75 3.61
N ILE A 45 -6.45 -10.05 2.51
CA ILE A 45 -5.60 -10.43 1.38
C ILE A 45 -4.36 -9.54 1.34
N ALA A 46 -3.18 -10.15 1.22
CA ALA A 46 -1.91 -9.41 1.17
C ALA A 46 -0.81 -10.23 0.47
N THR A 47 0.37 -9.66 0.30
CA THR A 47 1.53 -10.43 -0.15
C THR A 47 1.97 -11.42 0.93
N THR A 48 2.60 -12.52 0.54
CA THR A 48 3.16 -13.50 1.48
C THR A 48 4.05 -12.81 2.51
N ARG A 49 4.93 -11.91 2.06
CA ARG A 49 5.86 -11.20 2.94
C ARG A 49 5.15 -10.30 3.97
N THR A 50 4.06 -9.66 3.58
CA THR A 50 3.24 -8.89 4.54
C THR A 50 2.65 -9.80 5.60
N ILE A 51 2.00 -10.90 5.20
CA ILE A 51 1.29 -11.81 6.13
C ILE A 51 2.24 -12.52 7.10
N THR A 52 3.46 -12.82 6.67
CA THR A 52 4.47 -13.46 7.53
C THR A 52 5.29 -12.49 8.37
N SER A 53 5.13 -11.17 8.17
CA SER A 53 5.88 -10.17 8.93
C SER A 53 5.43 -10.11 10.40
N GLU A 54 6.38 -9.90 11.31
CA GLU A 54 6.08 -9.76 12.74
C GLU A 54 5.14 -8.59 13.03
N ARG A 55 5.25 -7.51 12.25
CA ARG A 55 4.36 -6.35 12.35
C ARG A 55 2.91 -6.72 12.05
N TYR A 56 2.66 -7.48 11.00
CA TYR A 56 1.32 -7.97 10.65
C TYR A 56 0.79 -8.95 11.72
N LEU A 57 1.61 -9.90 12.13
CA LEU A 57 1.22 -10.89 13.15
C LEU A 57 0.86 -10.22 14.47
N ARG A 58 1.54 -9.12 14.82
CA ARG A 58 1.20 -8.31 16.00
C ARG A 58 -0.17 -7.66 15.85
N LEU A 59 -0.46 -7.04 14.68
CA LEU A 59 -1.79 -6.48 14.40
C LEU A 59 -2.89 -7.54 14.50
N VAL A 60 -2.67 -8.72 13.95
CA VAL A 60 -3.64 -9.82 14.06
C VAL A 60 -3.84 -10.19 15.53
N ARG A 61 -2.78 -10.40 16.32
CA ARG A 61 -2.89 -10.72 17.75
C ARG A 61 -3.63 -9.64 18.54
N GLU A 62 -3.41 -8.37 18.23
CA GLU A 62 -4.03 -7.24 18.93
C GLU A 62 -5.53 -7.15 18.68
N PHE A 63 -5.98 -7.39 17.45
CA PHE A 63 -7.37 -7.17 17.04
C PHE A 63 -8.17 -8.45 16.83
N SER A 64 -7.55 -9.64 16.87
CA SER A 64 -8.25 -10.91 16.92
C SER A 64 -8.39 -11.40 18.36
N GLY A 65 -9.48 -12.14 18.63
CA GLY A 65 -9.75 -12.66 19.96
C GLY A 65 -11.04 -13.48 19.98
N THR A 66 -11.71 -13.53 21.12
CA THR A 66 -12.95 -14.31 21.27
C THR A 66 -14.09 -13.79 20.38
N LYS A 67 -14.08 -12.50 20.02
CA LYS A 67 -15.17 -11.85 19.26
C LYS A 67 -14.84 -11.67 17.77
N VAL A 68 -13.56 -11.65 17.39
CA VAL A 68 -13.13 -11.40 16.01
C VAL A 68 -12.12 -12.44 15.56
N LYS A 69 -12.45 -13.11 14.45
CA LYS A 69 -11.56 -14.03 13.73
C LYS A 69 -10.98 -13.34 12.50
N VAL A 70 -9.67 -13.32 12.35
CA VAL A 70 -8.97 -12.82 11.15
C VAL A 70 -8.55 -14.00 10.28
N VAL A 71 -9.03 -14.01 9.03
CA VAL A 71 -8.67 -15.00 8.01
C VAL A 71 -7.71 -14.36 7.03
N SER A 72 -6.42 -14.67 7.18
CA SER A 72 -5.33 -14.10 6.38
C SER A 72 -4.98 -15.00 5.21
N VAL A 73 -5.00 -14.47 3.99
CA VAL A 73 -4.70 -15.22 2.76
C VAL A 73 -3.57 -14.54 1.99
N PRO A 74 -2.41 -15.22 1.84
CA PRO A 74 -1.35 -14.76 0.97
C PRO A 74 -1.75 -14.94 -0.50
N CYS A 75 -1.52 -13.90 -1.34
CA CYS A 75 -1.99 -13.85 -2.73
C CYS A 75 -0.82 -13.69 -3.72
N PRO A 76 0.11 -14.66 -3.84
CA PRO A 76 1.18 -14.61 -4.81
C PRO A 76 0.61 -14.58 -6.25
N GLY A 77 1.23 -13.77 -7.12
CA GLY A 77 0.82 -13.58 -8.51
C GLY A 77 -0.26 -12.51 -8.72
N LEU A 78 -0.96 -12.08 -7.66
CA LEU A 78 -2.04 -11.10 -7.80
C LEU A 78 -1.53 -9.66 -7.97
N MET A 79 -0.41 -9.32 -7.32
CA MET A 79 0.28 -8.04 -7.51
C MET A 79 0.82 -7.94 -8.94
N GLU A 80 1.42 -9.00 -9.44
CA GLU A 80 1.99 -9.09 -10.78
C GLU A 80 0.92 -8.90 -11.88
N CYS A 81 -0.30 -9.39 -11.65
CA CYS A 81 -1.43 -9.12 -12.55
C CYS A 81 -1.75 -7.62 -12.62
N VAL A 82 -1.68 -6.90 -11.48
CA VAL A 82 -1.89 -5.44 -11.47
C VAL A 82 -0.77 -4.72 -12.21
N GLU A 83 0.48 -5.07 -11.94
CA GLU A 83 1.68 -4.51 -12.57
C GLU A 83 1.69 -4.72 -14.10
N SER A 84 1.10 -5.83 -14.59
CA SER A 84 0.97 -6.14 -16.01
C SER A 84 -0.25 -5.51 -16.67
N GLY A 85 -1.10 -4.77 -15.93
CA GLY A 85 -2.36 -4.23 -16.46
C GLY A 85 -3.46 -5.27 -16.69
N GLU A 86 -3.28 -6.50 -16.19
CA GLU A 86 -4.19 -7.63 -16.36
C GLU A 86 -5.32 -7.64 -15.30
N TRP A 87 -5.95 -6.51 -15.04
CA TRP A 87 -6.86 -6.35 -13.90
C TRP A 87 -8.13 -7.16 -13.96
N ASP A 88 -8.58 -7.53 -15.15
CA ASP A 88 -9.79 -8.33 -15.39
C ASP A 88 -9.56 -9.54 -16.33
N SER A 89 -8.30 -10.00 -16.43
CA SER A 89 -7.95 -11.17 -17.23
C SER A 89 -8.50 -12.45 -16.59
N PHE A 90 -8.66 -13.51 -17.40
CA PHE A 90 -9.03 -14.83 -16.90
C PHE A 90 -8.10 -15.33 -15.80
N ARG A 91 -6.79 -15.09 -15.95
CA ARG A 91 -5.78 -15.41 -14.93
C ARG A 91 -6.06 -14.71 -13.61
N THR A 92 -6.32 -13.40 -13.65
CA THR A 92 -6.63 -12.60 -12.47
C THR A 92 -7.90 -13.08 -11.78
N GLN A 93 -8.95 -13.35 -12.55
CA GLN A 93 -10.21 -13.88 -12.02
C GLN A 93 -10.00 -15.22 -11.30
N LYS A 94 -9.24 -16.15 -11.88
CA LYS A 94 -8.92 -17.44 -11.24
C LYS A 94 -8.11 -17.30 -9.96
N LEU A 95 -7.18 -16.36 -9.90
CA LEU A 95 -6.44 -16.06 -8.66
C LEU A 95 -7.36 -15.47 -7.59
N ILE A 96 -8.24 -14.54 -7.96
CA ILE A 96 -9.21 -13.93 -7.05
C ILE A 96 -10.15 -15.01 -6.49
N GLU A 97 -10.75 -15.84 -7.33
CA GLU A 97 -11.61 -16.96 -6.91
C GLU A 97 -10.89 -17.86 -5.89
N LYS A 98 -9.67 -18.29 -6.22
CA LYS A 98 -8.84 -19.14 -5.36
C LYS A 98 -8.60 -18.52 -3.98
N TYR A 99 -8.21 -17.23 -3.95
CA TYR A 99 -7.80 -16.58 -2.71
C TYR A 99 -8.99 -16.11 -1.87
N LEU A 100 -10.13 -15.80 -2.48
CA LEU A 100 -11.34 -15.43 -1.76
C LEU A 100 -12.13 -16.63 -1.24
N HIS A 101 -11.93 -17.83 -1.78
CA HIS A 101 -12.63 -19.02 -1.36
C HIS A 101 -12.59 -19.29 0.16
N PRO A 102 -11.41 -19.32 0.83
CA PRO A 102 -11.36 -19.52 2.28
C PRO A 102 -12.01 -18.39 3.08
N ILE A 103 -11.97 -17.16 2.58
CA ILE A 103 -12.56 -15.98 3.21
C ILE A 103 -14.10 -16.06 3.14
N LYS A 104 -14.64 -16.39 1.97
CA LYS A 104 -16.07 -16.61 1.75
C LYS A 104 -16.59 -17.77 2.63
N ARG A 105 -15.88 -18.88 2.65
CA ARG A 105 -16.24 -20.04 3.49
C ARG A 105 -16.25 -19.73 4.98
N ALA A 106 -15.41 -18.81 5.43
CA ALA A 106 -15.37 -18.37 6.81
C ALA A 106 -16.50 -17.39 7.18
N GLY A 107 -17.28 -16.89 6.21
CA GLY A 107 -18.36 -15.95 6.44
C GLY A 107 -17.86 -14.52 6.75
N ALA A 108 -16.74 -14.10 6.18
CA ALA A 108 -16.21 -12.74 6.39
C ALA A 108 -17.13 -11.69 5.74
N ASP A 109 -17.50 -10.67 6.50
CA ASP A 109 -18.27 -9.51 6.02
C ASP A 109 -17.40 -8.28 5.77
N LYS A 110 -16.12 -8.34 6.11
CA LYS A 110 -15.10 -7.33 5.80
C LYS A 110 -13.91 -8.00 5.11
N LEU A 111 -13.42 -7.39 4.02
CA LEU A 111 -12.19 -7.79 3.34
C LEU A 111 -11.20 -6.64 3.33
N VAL A 112 -10.11 -6.79 4.06
CA VAL A 112 -9.01 -5.82 4.11
C VAL A 112 -8.07 -6.02 2.93
N LEU A 113 -7.82 -4.95 2.19
CA LEU A 113 -6.84 -4.90 1.11
C LEU A 113 -5.45 -4.59 1.69
N GLY A 114 -4.69 -5.62 2.02
CA GLY A 114 -3.37 -5.53 2.66
C GLY A 114 -2.21 -5.32 1.67
N CYS A 115 -2.51 -4.95 0.43
CA CYS A 115 -1.53 -4.57 -0.59
C CYS A 115 -2.07 -3.36 -1.37
N THR A 116 -1.21 -2.38 -1.64
CA THR A 116 -1.58 -1.15 -2.35
C THR A 116 -1.90 -1.35 -3.83
N HIS A 117 -1.65 -2.52 -4.38
CA HIS A 117 -2.08 -2.91 -5.72
C HIS A 117 -3.54 -3.38 -5.77
N TYR A 118 -4.07 -3.94 -4.70
CA TYR A 118 -5.38 -4.60 -4.73
C TYR A 118 -6.60 -3.68 -4.88
N PRO A 119 -6.56 -2.37 -4.53
CA PRO A 119 -7.64 -1.45 -4.89
C PRO A 119 -7.96 -1.41 -6.40
N PHE A 120 -6.98 -1.66 -7.28
CA PHE A 120 -7.20 -1.76 -8.74
C PHE A 120 -8.05 -2.96 -9.14
N LEU A 121 -8.11 -3.97 -8.31
CA LEU A 121 -8.93 -5.18 -8.50
C LEU A 121 -10.30 -5.06 -7.82
N SER A 122 -10.67 -3.89 -7.27
CA SER A 122 -11.89 -3.73 -6.47
C SER A 122 -13.15 -4.19 -7.19
N SER A 123 -13.28 -3.94 -8.50
CA SER A 123 -14.43 -4.39 -9.29
C SER A 123 -14.49 -5.92 -9.40
N ALA A 124 -13.36 -6.56 -9.68
CA ALA A 124 -13.28 -8.02 -9.78
C ALA A 124 -13.47 -8.69 -8.42
N LEU A 125 -12.88 -8.12 -7.34
CA LEU A 125 -13.07 -8.60 -5.97
C LEU A 125 -14.55 -8.51 -5.54
N LYS A 126 -15.23 -7.40 -5.82
CA LYS A 126 -16.66 -7.22 -5.50
C LYS A 126 -17.55 -8.20 -6.28
N ARG A 127 -17.25 -8.45 -7.55
CA ARG A 127 -18.00 -9.47 -8.33
C ARG A 127 -17.88 -10.85 -7.70
N GLU A 128 -16.66 -11.23 -7.29
CA GLU A 128 -16.43 -12.56 -6.71
C GLU A 128 -17.03 -12.70 -5.31
N LEU A 129 -17.00 -11.65 -4.49
CA LEU A 129 -17.55 -11.68 -3.14
C LEU A 129 -19.08 -11.64 -3.11
N GLY A 130 -19.71 -11.05 -4.12
CA GLY A 130 -21.11 -10.70 -4.05
C GLY A 130 -21.38 -9.54 -3.06
N GLY A 131 -22.64 -9.30 -2.73
CA GLY A 131 -23.05 -8.12 -1.96
C GLY A 131 -22.81 -8.16 -0.44
N GLY A 132 -22.32 -9.27 0.11
CA GLY A 132 -22.25 -9.48 1.57
C GLY A 132 -20.95 -9.07 2.25
N THR A 133 -19.90 -8.71 1.49
CA THR A 133 -18.59 -8.39 2.04
C THR A 133 -18.13 -7.01 1.60
N GLU A 134 -17.80 -6.15 2.56
CA GLU A 134 -17.28 -4.80 2.33
C GLU A 134 -15.76 -4.83 2.14
N LEU A 135 -15.26 -4.11 1.13
CA LEU A 135 -13.82 -3.90 0.95
C LEU A 135 -13.32 -2.77 1.82
N ILE A 136 -12.27 -3.02 2.60
CA ILE A 136 -11.62 -2.03 3.46
C ILE A 136 -10.27 -1.67 2.85
N ASP A 137 -10.20 -0.50 2.24
CA ASP A 137 -8.99 0.08 1.65
C ASP A 137 -8.38 1.12 2.61
N PRO A 138 -7.14 0.96 3.07
CA PRO A 138 -6.48 1.91 3.97
C PRO A 138 -6.05 3.22 3.31
N SER A 139 -6.08 3.34 1.99
CA SER A 139 -5.48 4.45 1.23
C SER A 139 -5.99 5.82 1.67
N ALA A 140 -7.31 5.98 1.82
CA ALA A 140 -7.90 7.24 2.25
C ALA A 140 -7.51 7.62 3.70
N ALA A 141 -7.37 6.64 4.58
CA ALA A 141 -6.93 6.88 5.96
C ALA A 141 -5.48 7.34 6.01
N VAL A 142 -4.60 6.73 5.22
CA VAL A 142 -3.19 7.11 5.11
C VAL A 142 -3.03 8.51 4.50
N ALA A 143 -3.83 8.85 3.50
CA ALA A 143 -3.83 10.20 2.92
C ALA A 143 -4.27 11.26 3.94
N ARG A 144 -5.28 10.98 4.77
CA ARG A 144 -5.69 11.87 5.87
C ARG A 144 -4.59 12.03 6.90
N GLU A 145 -3.90 10.96 7.27
CA GLU A 145 -2.79 11.01 8.20
C GLU A 145 -1.63 11.84 7.63
N LEU A 146 -1.30 11.69 6.34
CA LEU A 146 -0.31 12.53 5.67
C LEU A 146 -0.68 14.02 5.79
N LYS A 147 -1.93 14.38 5.45
CA LYS A 147 -2.41 15.75 5.56
C LYS A 147 -2.32 16.26 7.00
N HIS A 148 -2.72 15.46 7.98
CA HIS A 148 -2.62 15.79 9.41
C HIS A 148 -1.18 16.07 9.83
N GLN A 149 -0.24 15.22 9.43
CA GLN A 149 1.18 15.39 9.75
C GLN A 149 1.80 16.63 9.09
N LEU A 150 1.38 16.98 7.87
CA LEU A 150 1.81 18.21 7.19
C LEU A 150 1.27 19.45 7.89
N LEU A 151 -0.01 19.48 8.24
CA LEU A 151 -0.63 20.57 8.99
C LEU A 151 0.03 20.78 10.36
N LYS A 152 0.25 19.70 11.12
CA LYS A 152 0.87 19.75 12.45
C LYS A 152 2.28 20.35 12.44
N ARG A 153 2.97 20.31 11.29
CA ARG A 153 4.36 20.80 11.13
C ARG A 153 4.48 22.06 10.30
N ASP A 154 3.36 22.65 9.93
CA ASP A 154 3.32 23.83 9.04
C ASP A 154 4.05 23.60 7.70
N LEU A 155 3.86 22.39 7.15
CA LEU A 155 4.46 21.95 5.89
C LEU A 155 3.43 21.79 4.76
N LEU A 156 2.16 22.15 5.00
CA LEU A 156 1.15 22.14 3.97
C LEU A 156 1.34 23.34 3.06
N SER A 157 1.49 23.08 1.75
CA SER A 157 1.66 24.14 0.77
C SER A 157 0.31 24.76 0.39
N ASP A 158 0.25 26.08 0.32
CA ASP A 158 -0.89 26.84 -0.21
C ASP A 158 -0.86 26.94 -1.75
N CYS A 159 0.10 26.29 -2.41
CA CYS A 159 0.26 26.32 -3.85
C CYS A 159 -0.89 25.57 -4.54
N ALA A 160 -1.70 26.29 -5.31
CA ALA A 160 -2.84 25.72 -6.05
C ALA A 160 -2.42 24.78 -7.21
N LYS A 161 -1.14 24.80 -7.63
CA LYS A 161 -0.60 23.99 -8.72
C LYS A 161 0.61 23.23 -8.24
N GLY A 162 0.40 21.95 -7.86
CA GLY A 162 1.49 21.02 -7.60
C GLY A 162 2.17 20.53 -8.87
N ARG A 163 3.40 20.02 -8.73
CA ARG A 163 4.13 19.30 -9.78
C ARG A 163 4.39 17.88 -9.29
N GLU A 164 4.05 16.91 -10.12
CA GLU A 164 4.33 15.49 -9.85
C GLU A 164 5.50 15.02 -10.72
N VAL A 165 6.45 14.33 -10.11
CA VAL A 165 7.58 13.70 -10.77
C VAL A 165 7.67 12.26 -10.28
N PHE A 166 7.71 11.31 -11.21
CA PHE A 166 7.84 9.88 -10.91
C PHE A 166 9.26 9.42 -11.20
N TYR A 167 9.90 8.83 -10.20
CA TYR A 167 11.19 8.16 -10.33
C TYR A 167 10.97 6.66 -10.31
N ILE A 168 11.45 5.96 -11.32
CA ILE A 168 11.35 4.51 -11.41
C ILE A 168 12.71 3.90 -11.66
N SER A 169 12.90 2.68 -11.15
CA SER A 169 14.16 1.92 -11.25
C SER A 169 14.21 0.99 -12.46
N GLY A 170 13.09 0.81 -13.14
CA GLY A 170 12.95 -0.10 -14.28
C GLY A 170 12.80 0.63 -15.62
N ASP A 171 12.27 -0.09 -16.61
CA ASP A 171 11.97 0.45 -17.92
C ASP A 171 10.81 1.44 -17.84
N ALA A 172 11.05 2.71 -18.22
CA ALA A 172 10.08 3.80 -18.17
C ALA A 172 8.87 3.53 -19.07
N GLU A 173 9.08 3.00 -20.26
CA GLU A 173 7.99 2.77 -21.23
C GLU A 173 7.06 1.65 -20.75
N LYS A 174 7.60 0.58 -20.17
CA LYS A 174 6.82 -0.51 -19.60
C LYS A 174 5.90 -0.04 -18.46
N HIS A 175 6.36 0.92 -17.64
CA HIS A 175 5.59 1.44 -16.52
C HIS A 175 4.68 2.62 -16.90
N ARG A 176 4.93 3.28 -18.04
CA ARG A 176 4.14 4.43 -18.50
C ARG A 176 2.66 4.08 -18.61
N ALA A 177 2.32 2.99 -19.28
CA ALA A 177 0.94 2.57 -19.47
C ALA A 177 0.18 2.37 -18.14
N VAL A 178 0.86 1.81 -17.13
CA VAL A 178 0.27 1.63 -15.78
C VAL A 178 0.12 2.98 -15.08
N ILE A 179 1.14 3.85 -15.14
CA ILE A 179 1.11 5.20 -14.54
C ILE A 179 0.03 6.07 -15.18
N ASP A 180 -0.19 5.97 -16.48
CA ASP A 180 -1.20 6.75 -17.20
C ASP A 180 -2.62 6.40 -16.79
N VAL A 181 -2.88 5.15 -16.40
CA VAL A 181 -4.19 4.73 -15.86
C VAL A 181 -4.48 5.36 -14.50
N PHE A 182 -3.47 5.72 -13.72
CA PHE A 182 -3.64 6.43 -12.44
C PHE A 182 -4.10 7.89 -12.58
N GLY A 183 -4.64 8.28 -13.74
CA GLY A 183 -5.17 9.63 -13.97
C GLY A 183 -4.07 10.67 -14.14
N ALA A 184 -3.02 10.29 -14.77
CA ALA A 184 -1.82 11.07 -14.94
C ALA A 184 -1.98 12.24 -15.90
N LEU A 185 -2.42 13.36 -15.41
CA LEU A 185 -2.31 14.62 -16.07
C LEU A 185 -0.84 15.09 -16.09
N ARG A 186 -0.19 15.11 -17.27
CA ARG A 186 1.13 15.75 -17.55
C ARG A 186 2.25 15.42 -16.54
N LYS A 187 2.50 14.14 -16.29
CA LYS A 187 3.51 13.68 -15.34
C LYS A 187 4.88 13.54 -16.03
N ARG A 188 5.93 14.01 -15.37
CA ARG A 188 7.30 13.78 -15.82
C ARG A 188 7.80 12.45 -15.22
N LEU A 189 8.04 11.47 -16.08
CA LEU A 189 8.62 10.19 -15.71
C LEU A 189 10.14 10.25 -15.86
N ILE A 190 10.86 9.91 -14.80
CA ILE A 190 12.33 9.86 -14.80
C ILE A 190 12.74 8.43 -14.43
N CYS A 191 13.39 7.75 -15.39
CA CYS A 191 14.03 6.47 -15.12
C CYS A 191 15.34 6.72 -14.36
N VAL A 192 15.47 6.12 -13.18
CA VAL A 192 16.71 6.18 -12.39
C VAL A 192 17.31 4.77 -12.34
N PRO A 193 18.43 4.52 -13.02
CA PRO A 193 19.12 3.25 -12.88
C PRO A 193 19.53 3.06 -11.41
N ILE A 194 19.02 2.02 -10.77
CA ILE A 194 19.47 1.66 -9.41
C ILE A 194 20.87 1.03 -9.54
N LEU A 195 21.91 1.84 -9.55
CA LEU A 195 23.18 1.45 -9.02
C LEU A 195 23.17 1.81 -7.54
N LEU A 196 23.35 0.84 -6.66
CA LEU A 196 23.37 0.95 -5.19
C LEU A 196 24.27 2.07 -4.61
N ARG A 197 25.11 2.70 -5.41
CA ARG A 197 25.97 3.85 -5.06
C ARG A 197 25.29 5.22 -5.17
N ARG A 198 24.02 5.34 -5.59
CA ARG A 198 23.37 6.64 -5.87
C ARG A 198 22.17 6.98 -5.01
N ILE A 199 21.92 6.26 -3.92
CA ILE A 199 20.95 6.70 -2.88
C ILE A 199 21.35 8.07 -2.34
N GLN A 200 22.63 8.36 -2.25
CA GLN A 200 23.15 9.66 -1.80
C GLN A 200 22.73 10.82 -2.73
N LEU A 201 22.78 10.64 -4.05
CA LEU A 201 22.32 11.67 -5.00
C LEU A 201 20.80 11.90 -4.97
N PHE A 202 20.03 10.89 -4.61
CA PHE A 202 18.58 11.01 -4.42
C PHE A 202 18.27 11.84 -3.15
N LEU A 203 19.00 11.62 -2.07
CA LEU A 203 18.91 12.40 -0.85
C LEU A 203 19.36 13.85 -1.07
N ASP A 204 20.39 14.07 -1.89
CA ASP A 204 20.90 15.42 -2.21
C ASP A 204 19.94 16.23 -3.10
N ALA A 205 19.13 15.59 -3.94
CA ALA A 205 18.12 16.25 -4.78
C ALA A 205 16.90 16.77 -3.97
N PHE A 206 16.72 16.29 -2.74
CA PHE A 206 15.63 16.73 -1.83
C PHE A 206 16.12 17.62 -0.68
N ARG A 207 17.39 18.05 -0.68
CA ARG A 207 17.88 19.02 0.31
C ARG A 207 17.29 20.41 0.07
N PRO A 208 16.76 21.06 1.10
CA PRO A 208 16.55 22.50 1.04
C PRO A 208 17.90 23.21 0.87
N ALA A 209 17.93 24.27 0.06
CA ALA A 209 19.13 24.96 -0.41
C ALA A 209 20.06 25.58 0.67
N ASN A 210 19.80 25.38 1.97
CA ASN A 210 20.45 26.14 3.05
C ASN A 210 21.04 25.30 4.20
N HIS A 211 21.48 24.04 3.98
CA HIS A 211 22.23 23.34 5.03
C HIS A 211 23.66 22.98 4.58
N PRO A 212 24.70 23.48 5.27
CA PRO A 212 26.09 23.10 5.01
C PRO A 212 26.35 21.64 5.41
N ILE A 213 27.12 20.95 4.60
CA ILE A 213 27.56 19.56 4.84
C ILE A 213 28.84 19.62 5.68
N GLU A 214 28.82 19.12 6.88
CA GLU A 214 30.03 18.59 7.48
C GLU A 214 30.26 17.16 6.96
N ARG A 215 31.41 16.95 6.34
CA ARG A 215 31.86 15.63 5.87
C ARG A 215 32.40 14.85 7.06
N ILE A 216 31.84 13.70 7.33
CA ILE A 216 32.46 12.64 8.10
C ILE A 216 32.99 11.59 7.13
#